data_4c8322d997ea5f764e9097cd9daaf939
#
_entry.id   4c8322d997ea5f764e9097cd9daaf939
#
_cell.length_a   1.000
_cell.length_b   1.000
_cell.length_c   1.000
_cell.angle_alpha   90.00
_cell.angle_beta   90.00
_cell.angle_gamma   90.00
#
_symmetry.space_group_name_H-M   'P 1'
#
loop_
_entity.id
_entity.type
_entity.pdbx_description
1 polymer ?
#
loop_
_entity_poly.entity_id
_entity_poly.type
_entity_poly.pdbx_seq_one_letter_code
_entity_poly.pdbx_strand_id
1 'polypeptide(L)'
;MAGYFIANYTITNQAGYDEYVAAVRPILDAHGAERVVIDRGSVLLEGPAGQVSVVLRFASKAAAMAWYESPQYQAIVHLRTDNTVGTAAIAEGG
;
A
#
# COMPACT_ATOMS: atom_id res chain seq x y z
N MET A 1 7.28 -9.81 -15.93
CA MET A 1 6.96 -10.26 -14.56
C MET A 1 6.23 -9.15 -13.82
N ALA A 2 5.21 -9.53 -13.05
CA ALA A 2 4.44 -8.57 -12.27
C ALA A 2 5.28 -7.92 -11.18
N GLY A 3 4.94 -6.70 -10.81
CA GLY A 3 5.48 -6.02 -9.64
C GLY A 3 4.41 -5.93 -8.57
N TYR A 4 4.83 -6.00 -7.31
CA TYR A 4 3.91 -5.99 -6.18
C TYR A 4 4.33 -4.93 -5.17
N PHE A 5 3.35 -4.18 -4.68
CA PHE A 5 3.51 -3.39 -3.47
C PHE A 5 2.96 -4.22 -2.32
N ILE A 6 3.80 -4.48 -1.33
CA ILE A 6 3.46 -5.33 -0.19
C ILE A 6 3.63 -4.49 1.06
N ALA A 7 2.54 -4.32 1.81
CA ALA A 7 2.57 -3.55 3.05
C ALA A 7 1.86 -4.30 4.17
N ASN A 8 2.39 -4.12 5.37
CA ASN A 8 1.78 -4.66 6.58
C ASN A 8 1.96 -3.62 7.68
N TYR A 9 0.88 -3.18 8.28
CA TYR A 9 0.95 -2.11 9.27
C TYR A 9 -0.25 -2.09 10.22
N THR A 10 -0.09 -1.34 11.31
CA THR A 10 -1.14 -1.04 12.27
C THR A 10 -1.58 0.41 12.06
N ILE A 11 -2.90 0.65 12.03
CA ILE A 11 -3.45 2.00 11.92
C ILE A 11 -3.39 2.64 13.31
N THR A 12 -2.74 3.80 13.41
CA THR A 12 -2.63 4.56 14.67
C THR A 12 -3.63 5.70 14.76
N ASN A 13 -4.13 6.17 13.61
CA ASN A 13 -5.16 7.21 13.54
C ASN A 13 -6.11 6.89 12.38
N GLN A 14 -7.30 6.43 12.72
CA GLN A 14 -8.27 5.97 11.72
C GLN A 14 -8.73 7.08 10.79
N ALA A 15 -9.00 8.26 11.31
CA ALA A 15 -9.48 9.38 10.49
C ALA A 15 -8.49 9.79 9.41
N GLY A 16 -7.19 9.87 9.78
CA GLY A 16 -6.13 10.19 8.82
C GLY A 16 -5.93 9.08 7.79
N TYR A 17 -6.04 7.83 8.22
CA TYR A 17 -5.95 6.69 7.30
C TYR A 17 -7.11 6.67 6.32
N ASP A 18 -8.32 7.01 6.75
CA ASP A 18 -9.49 7.08 5.88
C ASP A 18 -9.30 8.14 4.78
N GLU A 19 -8.65 9.25 5.10
CA GLU A 19 -8.29 10.26 4.09
C GLU A 19 -7.30 9.67 3.06
N TYR A 20 -6.33 8.87 3.51
CA TYR A 20 -5.41 8.20 2.62
C TYR A 20 -6.15 7.26 1.67
N VAL A 21 -7.04 6.45 2.17
CA VAL A 21 -7.81 5.48 1.36
C VAL A 21 -8.60 6.19 0.26
N ALA A 22 -9.26 7.30 0.60
CA ALA A 22 -10.02 8.08 -0.39
C ALA A 22 -9.11 8.71 -1.43
N ALA A 23 -7.96 9.23 -1.02
CA ALA A 23 -7.02 9.93 -1.91
C ALA A 23 -6.26 8.97 -2.84
N VAL A 24 -5.91 7.78 -2.37
CA VAL A 24 -5.08 6.85 -3.14
C VAL A 24 -5.84 6.11 -4.25
N ARG A 25 -7.14 5.91 -4.09
CA ARG A 25 -7.94 5.14 -5.04
C ARG A 25 -7.83 5.61 -6.49
N PRO A 26 -8.06 6.90 -6.82
CA PRO A 26 -7.95 7.34 -8.20
C PRO A 26 -6.51 7.24 -8.74
N ILE A 27 -5.52 7.37 -7.87
CA ILE A 27 -4.10 7.27 -8.27
C ILE A 27 -3.78 5.82 -8.63
N LEU A 28 -4.25 4.86 -7.84
CA LEU A 28 -4.08 3.44 -8.15
C LEU A 28 -4.77 3.07 -9.46
N ASP A 29 -5.98 3.55 -9.66
CA ASP A 29 -6.72 3.28 -10.90
C ASP A 29 -5.99 3.86 -12.12
N ALA A 30 -5.43 5.05 -12.00
CA ALA A 30 -4.67 5.69 -13.07
C ALA A 30 -3.39 4.90 -13.43
N HIS A 31 -2.83 4.16 -12.49
CA HIS A 31 -1.62 3.37 -12.71
C HIS A 31 -1.91 1.88 -12.96
N GLY A 32 -3.17 1.51 -13.11
CA GLY A 32 -3.56 0.13 -13.43
C GLY A 32 -3.30 -0.88 -12.33
N ALA A 33 -3.30 -0.43 -11.08
CA ALA A 33 -3.06 -1.30 -9.94
C ALA A 33 -4.25 -2.25 -9.70
N GLU A 34 -3.94 -3.51 -9.43
CA GLU A 34 -4.92 -4.50 -9.00
C GLU A 34 -4.81 -4.69 -7.49
N ARG A 35 -5.92 -4.59 -6.78
CA ARG A 35 -5.97 -4.84 -5.34
C ARG A 35 -6.10 -6.34 -5.10
N VAL A 36 -4.96 -7.00 -4.85
CA VAL A 36 -4.92 -8.45 -4.67
C VAL A 36 -5.33 -8.85 -3.26
N VAL A 37 -4.79 -8.13 -2.26
CA VAL A 37 -5.14 -8.33 -0.85
C VAL A 37 -5.35 -6.97 -0.20
N ILE A 38 -6.51 -6.79 0.42
CA ILE A 38 -6.79 -5.67 1.30
C ILE A 38 -7.51 -6.27 2.50
N ASP A 39 -6.77 -6.53 3.57
CA ASP A 39 -7.32 -7.16 4.78
C ASP A 39 -6.94 -6.33 6.00
N ARG A 40 -7.93 -5.92 6.78
CA ARG A 40 -7.73 -5.12 7.99
C ARG A 40 -7.76 -5.97 9.27
N GLY A 41 -7.95 -7.28 9.13
CA GLY A 41 -8.03 -8.21 10.25
C GLY A 41 -7.18 -9.44 10.02
N SER A 42 -5.94 -9.27 9.57
CA SER A 42 -5.03 -10.37 9.29
C SER A 42 -4.75 -11.19 10.53
N VAL A 43 -4.62 -12.51 10.37
CA VAL A 43 -4.21 -13.40 11.44
C VAL A 43 -2.70 -13.28 11.59
N LEU A 44 -2.25 -12.78 12.74
CA LEU A 44 -0.83 -12.54 13.01
C LEU A 44 -0.18 -13.82 13.51
N LEU A 45 0.84 -14.29 12.80
CA LEU A 45 1.49 -15.56 13.10
C LEU A 45 2.83 -15.40 13.81
N GLU A 46 3.63 -14.44 13.37
CA GLU A 46 4.99 -14.26 13.88
C GLU A 46 5.39 -12.79 13.83
N GLY A 47 6.19 -12.38 14.78
CA GLY A 47 6.83 -11.05 14.81
C GLY A 47 5.87 -9.90 15.10
N PRO A 48 6.37 -8.67 15.05
CA PRO A 48 5.58 -7.47 15.33
C PRO A 48 4.77 -7.03 14.10
N ALA A 49 3.91 -7.91 13.58
CA ALA A 49 3.09 -7.64 12.42
C ALA A 49 1.88 -6.79 12.78
N GLY A 50 1.41 -6.00 11.81
CA GLY A 50 0.18 -5.23 11.91
C GLY A 50 -1.01 -5.98 11.34
N GLN A 51 -2.22 -5.57 11.73
CA GLN A 51 -3.45 -6.23 11.29
C GLN A 51 -3.84 -5.91 9.85
N VAL A 52 -3.31 -4.83 9.27
CA VAL A 52 -3.59 -4.46 7.88
C VAL A 52 -2.57 -5.09 6.95
N SER A 53 -3.03 -5.89 6.01
CA SER A 53 -2.20 -6.46 4.96
C SER A 53 -2.68 -5.96 3.61
N VAL A 54 -1.76 -5.40 2.82
CA VAL A 54 -2.05 -4.84 1.50
C VAL A 54 -1.11 -5.46 0.48
N VAL A 55 -1.67 -6.01 -0.59
CA VAL A 55 -0.89 -6.45 -1.74
C VAL A 55 -1.54 -5.86 -2.98
N LEU A 56 -0.78 -5.03 -3.70
CA LEU A 56 -1.19 -4.42 -4.96
C LEU A 56 -0.33 -5.00 -6.06
N ARG A 57 -0.94 -5.32 -7.21
CA ARG A 57 -0.24 -5.87 -8.36
C ARG A 57 -0.20 -4.83 -9.47
N PHE A 58 0.98 -4.69 -10.07
CA PHE A 58 1.23 -3.83 -11.24
C PHE A 58 1.79 -4.69 -12.38
N ALA A 59 1.78 -4.14 -13.60
CA ALA A 59 2.27 -4.86 -14.77
C ALA A 59 3.74 -5.28 -14.64
N SER A 60 4.53 -4.51 -13.90
CA SER A 60 5.95 -4.78 -13.67
C SER A 60 6.41 -4.10 -12.38
N LYS A 61 7.60 -4.48 -11.92
CA LYS A 61 8.26 -3.79 -10.80
C LYS A 61 8.49 -2.30 -11.13
N ALA A 62 8.88 -2.01 -12.37
CA ALA A 62 9.05 -0.63 -12.82
C ALA A 62 7.75 0.16 -12.77
N ALA A 63 6.63 -0.46 -13.13
CA ALA A 63 5.31 0.18 -13.05
C ALA A 63 4.91 0.46 -11.59
N ALA A 64 5.20 -0.48 -10.68
CA ALA A 64 4.94 -0.27 -9.25
C ALA A 64 5.79 0.89 -8.71
N MET A 65 7.06 0.95 -9.08
CA MET A 65 7.94 2.07 -8.71
C MET A 65 7.46 3.39 -9.29
N ALA A 66 7.00 3.41 -10.54
CA ALA A 66 6.47 4.61 -11.18
C ALA A 66 5.25 5.16 -10.42
N TRP A 67 4.37 4.27 -9.95
CA TRP A 67 3.25 4.68 -9.10
C TRP A 67 3.75 5.27 -7.78
N TYR A 68 4.62 4.55 -7.08
CA TYR A 68 5.11 4.98 -5.76
C TYR A 68 5.81 6.34 -5.83
N GLU A 69 6.64 6.54 -6.85
CA GLU A 69 7.43 7.75 -7.04
C GLU A 69 6.66 8.86 -7.76
N SER A 70 5.41 8.60 -8.20
CA SER A 70 4.63 9.63 -8.90
C SER A 70 4.39 10.86 -8.01
N PRO A 71 4.37 12.07 -8.59
CA PRO A 71 4.06 13.28 -7.81
C PRO A 71 2.70 13.18 -7.10
N GLN A 72 1.73 12.55 -7.74
CA GLN A 72 0.39 12.37 -7.17
C GLN A 72 0.44 11.54 -5.89
N TYR A 73 1.15 10.41 -5.91
CA TYR A 73 1.25 9.56 -4.73
C TYR A 73 2.13 10.20 -3.65
N GLN A 74 3.25 10.78 -4.03
CA GLN A 74 4.14 11.43 -3.06
C GLN A 74 3.47 12.60 -2.34
N ALA A 75 2.50 13.25 -2.97
CA ALA A 75 1.74 14.32 -2.33
C ALA A 75 0.84 13.81 -1.19
N ILE A 76 0.46 12.52 -1.19
CA ILE A 76 -0.48 11.96 -0.22
C ILE A 76 0.09 10.83 0.64
N VAL A 77 1.31 10.36 0.38
CA VAL A 77 1.88 9.21 1.10
C VAL A 77 1.99 9.46 2.61
N HIS A 78 2.18 10.72 3.01
CA HIS A 78 2.24 11.09 4.43
C HIS A 78 0.93 10.76 5.18
N LEU A 79 -0.20 10.75 4.49
CA LEU A 79 -1.48 10.35 5.10
C LEU A 79 -1.44 8.90 5.57
N ARG A 80 -0.64 8.04 4.92
CA ARG A 80 -0.43 6.68 5.38
C ARG A 80 0.69 6.62 6.43
N THR A 81 1.85 7.21 6.15
CA THR A 81 3.01 7.08 7.03
C THR A 81 2.83 7.78 8.37
N ASP A 82 2.09 8.89 8.41
CA ASP A 82 1.81 9.60 9.67
C ASP A 82 0.74 8.91 10.52
N ASN A 83 -0.06 8.03 9.92
CA ASN A 83 -1.23 7.43 10.57
C ASN A 83 -1.13 5.91 10.73
N THR A 84 0.03 5.33 10.43
CA THR A 84 0.30 3.89 10.55
C THR A 84 1.71 3.64 11.07
N VAL A 85 1.94 2.44 11.59
CA VAL A 85 3.27 1.93 11.93
C VAL A 85 3.42 0.55 11.31
N GLY A 86 4.47 0.37 10.52
CA GLY A 86 4.71 -0.92 9.87
C GLY A 86 5.71 -0.83 8.73
N THR A 87 5.54 -1.71 7.76
CA THR A 87 6.49 -1.90 6.66
C THR A 87 5.81 -1.85 5.31
N ALA A 88 6.58 -1.46 4.29
CA ALA A 88 6.15 -1.51 2.90
C ALA A 88 7.35 -1.82 2.02
N ALA A 89 7.13 -2.58 0.96
CA ALA A 89 8.17 -2.93 0.01
C ALA A 89 7.57 -3.14 -1.37
N ILE A 90 8.40 -2.97 -2.41
CA ILE A 90 8.04 -3.33 -3.77
C ILE A 90 8.91 -4.52 -4.16
N ALA A 91 8.26 -5.59 -4.64
CA ALA A 91 8.92 -6.83 -5.01
C ALA A 91 8.48 -7.27 -6.39
N GLU A 92 9.30 -8.11 -7.02
CA GLU A 92 9.00 -8.67 -8.32
C GLU A 92 8.39 -10.05 -8.17
N GLY A 93 7.31 -10.31 -8.92
CA GLY A 93 6.64 -11.59 -8.91
C GLY A 93 7.42 -12.66 -9.68
N GLY A 94 7.28 -13.89 -9.25
CA GLY A 94 7.88 -15.04 -9.91
C GLY A 94 7.10 -15.53 -11.11
#